data_0b002ede0003266c5dd476b94cedad64
#
_entry.id   0b002ede0003266c5dd476b94cedad64
#
_cell.length_a   1.000
_cell.length_b   1.000
_cell.length_c   1.000
_cell.angle_alpha   90.00
_cell.angle_beta   90.00
_cell.angle_gamma   90.00
#
_symmetry.space_group_name_H-M   'P 1'
#
loop_
_entity.id
_entity.type
_entity.pdbx_description
1 polymer ?
#
loop_
_entity_poly.entity_id
_entity_poly.type
_entity_poly.pdbx_seq_one_letter_code
_entity_poly.pdbx_strand_id
1 'polypeptide(L)'
;ILRIIFYKGDKMEKENTKSLSAYERILNTAEDLFYQEGIQSVGIDKIIKEAGVAMSTLYKYFPSKDKLIEQYLKNRDIKWRNWFNSYIKDEHSLKENILVLFDALDTWFNESNFRGCAFINGSGEIGETKPYVYEISKFHKENIYNDIYNLFEKSNVPNADKLSKQILILIEGAIVTAYLNGDKKSAIYAKDTAELILENIKSNN
;
A
#
# COMPACT_ATOMS: atom_id res chain seq x y z
N ILE A 1 18.67 -1.64 9.86
CA ILE A 1 18.01 -2.46 8.83
C ILE A 1 16.62 -2.75 9.39
N LEU A 2 15.64 -1.87 9.10
CA LEU A 2 14.24 -2.08 9.45
C LEU A 2 13.69 -3.15 8.49
N ARG A 3 13.56 -4.39 8.96
CA ARG A 3 12.72 -5.38 8.31
C ARG A 3 11.28 -4.89 8.40
N ILE A 4 10.75 -4.38 7.30
CA ILE A 4 9.30 -4.18 7.14
C ILE A 4 8.74 -5.59 7.02
N ILE A 5 8.13 -6.06 8.10
CA ILE A 5 7.42 -7.32 8.12
C ILE A 5 6.07 -7.06 7.45
N PHE A 6 6.00 -7.28 6.13
CA PHE A 6 4.75 -7.70 5.54
C PHE A 6 4.51 -9.09 6.13
N TYR A 7 3.43 -9.22 6.85
CA TYR A 7 3.09 -10.41 7.62
C TYR A 7 3.20 -11.65 6.74
N LYS A 8 4.21 -12.51 6.99
CA LYS A 8 4.07 -13.93 6.68
C LYS A 8 2.88 -14.42 7.49
N GLY A 9 1.89 -14.99 6.83
CA GLY A 9 0.70 -15.57 7.43
C GLY A 9 0.98 -16.86 8.23
N ASP A 10 1.93 -16.77 9.15
CA ASP A 10 2.15 -17.74 10.20
C ASP A 10 1.96 -17.03 11.54
N LYS A 11 1.21 -17.69 12.42
CA LYS A 11 0.90 -17.32 13.80
C LYS A 11 1.99 -16.43 14.39
N MET A 12 1.67 -15.13 14.63
CA MET A 12 2.52 -14.30 15.48
C MET A 12 2.84 -15.10 16.73
N GLU A 13 4.11 -15.39 16.94
CA GLU A 13 4.56 -15.91 18.22
C GLU A 13 4.09 -14.93 19.30
N LYS A 14 3.29 -15.44 20.22
CA LYS A 14 2.69 -14.67 21.33
C LYS A 14 3.72 -13.96 22.23
N GLU A 15 4.99 -14.19 22.02
CA GLU A 15 6.09 -13.61 22.81
C GLU A 15 6.43 -12.17 22.45
N ASN A 16 6.15 -11.69 21.23
CA ASN A 16 6.55 -10.33 20.83
C ASN A 16 5.47 -9.26 21.05
N THR A 17 4.22 -9.65 21.33
CA THR A 17 3.11 -8.70 21.53
C THR A 17 3.14 -8.00 22.91
N LYS A 18 3.83 -8.57 23.89
CA LYS A 18 3.94 -7.96 25.24
C LYS A 18 4.87 -6.74 25.29
N SER A 19 5.72 -6.52 24.29
CA SER A 19 6.62 -5.36 24.21
C SER A 19 6.00 -4.14 23.54
N LEU A 20 4.88 -4.30 22.78
CA LEU A 20 4.20 -3.20 22.09
C LEU A 20 3.36 -2.36 23.06
N SER A 21 3.39 -1.03 22.88
CA SER A 21 2.50 -0.12 23.59
C SER A 21 1.03 -0.42 23.26
N ALA A 22 0.11 0.00 24.14
CA ALA A 22 -1.33 -0.15 23.88
C ALA A 22 -1.76 0.56 22.58
N TYR A 23 -1.14 1.70 22.24
CA TYR A 23 -1.35 2.42 21.00
C TYR A 23 -1.02 1.54 19.78
N GLU A 24 0.17 0.95 19.78
CA GLU A 24 0.65 0.10 18.67
C GLU A 24 -0.20 -1.17 18.52
N ARG A 25 -0.57 -1.81 19.63
CA ARG A 25 -1.46 -2.99 19.60
C ARG A 25 -2.81 -2.65 18.97
N ILE A 26 -3.44 -1.54 19.39
CA ILE A 26 -4.72 -1.11 18.82
C ILE A 26 -4.59 -0.83 17.34
N LEU A 27 -3.56 -0.05 16.94
CA LEU A 27 -3.38 0.37 15.56
C LEU A 27 -3.07 -0.83 14.65
N ASN A 28 -2.17 -1.72 15.05
CA ASN A 28 -1.82 -2.92 14.27
C ASN A 28 -3.02 -3.86 14.13
N THR A 29 -3.75 -4.12 15.24
CA THR A 29 -4.97 -4.93 15.19
C THR A 29 -6.04 -4.32 14.27
N ALA A 30 -6.25 -3.01 14.36
CA ALA A 30 -7.19 -2.32 13.50
C ALA A 30 -6.76 -2.37 12.02
N GLU A 31 -5.46 -2.22 11.75
CA GLU A 31 -4.89 -2.34 10.39
C GLU A 31 -5.17 -3.72 9.78
N ASP A 32 -4.90 -4.78 10.53
CA ASP A 32 -5.14 -6.15 10.06
C ASP A 32 -6.63 -6.40 9.82
N LEU A 33 -7.48 -6.06 10.78
CA LEU A 33 -8.91 -6.26 10.68
C LEU A 33 -9.54 -5.44 9.54
N PHE A 34 -9.26 -4.14 9.47
CA PHE A 34 -9.79 -3.28 8.42
C PHE A 34 -9.36 -3.72 7.03
N TYR A 35 -8.13 -4.17 6.88
CA TYR A 35 -7.63 -4.65 5.59
C TYR A 35 -8.23 -6.00 5.19
N GLN A 36 -8.39 -6.93 6.14
CA GLN A 36 -8.89 -8.27 5.83
C GLN A 36 -10.42 -8.36 5.72
N GLU A 37 -11.13 -7.62 6.55
CA GLU A 37 -12.58 -7.78 6.70
C GLU A 37 -13.38 -6.56 6.22
N GLY A 38 -12.70 -5.45 5.93
CA GLY A 38 -13.33 -4.19 5.55
C GLY A 38 -13.62 -3.27 6.75
N ILE A 39 -13.60 -1.98 6.48
CA ILE A 39 -13.72 -0.93 7.50
C ILE A 39 -15.11 -0.91 8.14
N GLN A 40 -16.16 -1.12 7.32
CA GLN A 40 -17.54 -1.06 7.80
C GLN A 40 -17.87 -2.23 8.73
N SER A 41 -17.44 -3.43 8.37
CA SER A 41 -17.77 -4.68 9.08
C SER A 41 -17.09 -4.81 10.44
N VAL A 42 -15.96 -4.13 10.65
CA VAL A 42 -15.17 -4.23 11.87
C VAL A 42 -15.65 -3.24 12.93
N GLY A 43 -16.19 -3.76 14.04
CA GLY A 43 -16.61 -2.96 15.20
C GLY A 43 -15.48 -2.71 16.19
N ILE A 44 -15.62 -1.67 17.02
CA ILE A 44 -14.66 -1.33 18.10
C ILE A 44 -14.51 -2.49 19.09
N ASP A 45 -15.59 -3.21 19.41
CA ASP A 45 -15.56 -4.34 20.36
C ASP A 45 -14.62 -5.46 19.88
N LYS A 46 -14.60 -5.73 18.57
CA LYS A 46 -13.69 -6.70 17.98
C LYS A 46 -12.24 -6.25 18.12
N ILE A 47 -11.98 -4.98 17.80
CA ILE A 47 -10.62 -4.41 17.89
C ILE A 47 -10.08 -4.48 19.32
N ILE A 48 -10.85 -4.03 20.32
CA ILE A 48 -10.39 -4.05 21.71
C ILE A 48 -10.14 -5.47 22.24
N LYS A 49 -11.03 -6.41 21.84
CA LYS A 49 -10.88 -7.83 22.21
C LYS A 49 -9.59 -8.41 21.65
N GLU A 50 -9.30 -8.19 20.38
CA GLU A 50 -8.13 -8.75 19.72
C GLU A 50 -6.83 -8.03 20.11
N ALA A 51 -6.89 -6.70 20.32
CA ALA A 51 -5.75 -5.91 20.81
C ALA A 51 -5.43 -6.16 22.30
N GLY A 52 -6.33 -6.82 23.05
CA GLY A 52 -6.17 -7.07 24.48
C GLY A 52 -6.11 -5.79 25.30
N VAL A 53 -7.01 -4.83 25.02
CA VAL A 53 -7.09 -3.55 25.73
C VAL A 53 -8.50 -3.25 26.24
N ALA A 54 -8.62 -2.40 27.25
CA ALA A 54 -9.92 -1.90 27.69
C ALA A 54 -10.46 -0.83 26.71
N MET A 55 -11.79 -0.70 26.59
CA MET A 55 -12.45 0.31 25.76
C MET A 55 -11.98 1.74 26.10
N SER A 56 -11.84 2.06 27.39
CA SER A 56 -11.32 3.35 27.83
C SER A 56 -9.89 3.64 27.35
N THR A 57 -9.06 2.59 27.20
CA THR A 57 -7.71 2.71 26.67
C THR A 57 -7.74 3.01 25.16
N LEU A 58 -8.63 2.37 24.41
CA LEU A 58 -8.80 2.67 22.98
C LEU A 58 -9.20 4.13 22.80
N TYR A 59 -10.26 4.59 23.48
CA TYR A 59 -10.76 5.97 23.33
C TYR A 59 -9.80 7.04 23.84
N LYS A 60 -8.88 6.69 24.75
CA LYS A 60 -7.80 7.58 25.16
C LYS A 60 -6.83 7.90 23.99
N TYR A 61 -6.54 6.93 23.13
CA TYR A 61 -5.64 7.10 21.99
C TYR A 61 -6.38 7.50 20.70
N PHE A 62 -7.56 6.96 20.50
CA PHE A 62 -8.38 7.17 19.30
C PHE A 62 -9.80 7.58 19.72
N PRO A 63 -10.08 8.90 19.80
CA PRO A 63 -11.35 9.41 20.33
C PRO A 63 -12.61 8.94 19.59
N SER A 64 -12.45 8.38 18.37
CA SER A 64 -13.54 7.79 17.59
C SER A 64 -13.01 6.72 16.65
N LYS A 65 -13.91 5.88 16.11
CA LYS A 65 -13.58 4.92 15.04
C LYS A 65 -13.03 5.66 13.81
N ASP A 66 -13.56 6.84 13.49
CA ASP A 66 -13.07 7.66 12.36
C ASP A 66 -11.60 8.07 12.56
N LYS A 67 -11.20 8.45 13.77
CA LYS A 67 -9.79 8.79 14.06
C LYS A 67 -8.88 7.56 13.99
N LEU A 68 -9.38 6.40 14.35
CA LEU A 68 -8.63 5.15 14.19
C LEU A 68 -8.47 4.78 12.69
N ILE A 69 -9.54 4.93 11.89
CA ILE A 69 -9.49 4.71 10.44
C ILE A 69 -8.52 5.70 9.77
N GLU A 70 -8.59 6.98 10.12
CA GLU A 70 -7.67 8.01 9.62
C GLU A 70 -6.21 7.61 9.90
N GLN A 71 -5.91 7.21 11.12
CA GLN A 71 -4.56 6.81 11.52
C GLN A 71 -4.12 5.51 10.84
N TYR A 72 -5.02 4.54 10.68
CA TYR A 72 -4.78 3.32 9.91
C TYR A 72 -4.34 3.63 8.48
N LEU A 73 -5.11 4.44 7.75
CA LEU A 73 -4.79 4.76 6.36
C LEU A 73 -3.47 5.54 6.23
N LYS A 74 -3.21 6.51 7.13
CA LYS A 74 -1.94 7.25 7.14
C LYS A 74 -0.74 6.34 7.43
N ASN A 75 -0.88 5.43 8.40
CA ASN A 75 0.18 4.47 8.72
C ASN A 75 0.40 3.48 7.58
N ARG A 76 -0.68 3.05 6.94
CA ARG A 76 -0.63 2.16 5.77
C ARG A 76 0.09 2.82 4.58
N ASP A 77 -0.15 4.12 4.31
CA ASP A 77 0.56 4.87 3.27
C ASP A 77 2.08 4.84 3.51
N ILE A 78 2.50 5.21 4.73
CA ILE A 78 3.92 5.24 5.07
C ILE A 78 4.56 3.86 4.93
N LYS A 79 3.94 2.82 5.51
CA LYS A 79 4.47 1.45 5.46
C LYS A 79 4.56 0.93 4.04
N TRP A 80 3.48 1.06 3.26
CA TRP A 80 3.41 0.52 1.91
C TRP A 80 4.39 1.21 0.97
N ARG A 81 4.46 2.56 0.99
CA ARG A 81 5.40 3.30 0.14
C ARG A 81 6.86 3.04 0.53
N ASN A 82 7.18 2.99 1.83
CA ASN A 82 8.53 2.65 2.26
C ASN A 82 8.94 1.26 1.77
N TRP A 83 8.05 0.30 1.83
CA TRP A 83 8.30 -1.04 1.28
C TRP A 83 8.44 -1.00 -0.25
N PHE A 84 7.53 -0.38 -0.96
CA PHE A 84 7.53 -0.29 -2.41
C PHE A 84 8.81 0.39 -2.93
N ASN A 85 9.17 1.52 -2.32
CA ASN A 85 10.36 2.28 -2.67
C ASN A 85 11.67 1.59 -2.23
N SER A 86 11.63 0.60 -1.33
CA SER A 86 12.82 -0.16 -0.94
C SER A 86 13.40 -1.03 -2.06
N TYR A 87 12.64 -1.27 -3.11
CA TYR A 87 13.11 -1.96 -4.32
C TYR A 87 13.92 -1.05 -5.24
N ILE A 88 13.76 0.28 -5.13
CA ILE A 88 14.53 1.27 -5.89
C ILE A 88 15.94 1.36 -5.31
N LYS A 89 16.96 1.39 -6.18
CA LYS A 89 18.35 1.48 -5.79
C LYS A 89 19.08 2.53 -6.62
N ASP A 90 20.00 3.24 -5.97
CA ASP A 90 20.76 4.30 -6.64
C ASP A 90 21.70 3.76 -7.75
N GLU A 91 22.17 2.51 -7.60
CA GLU A 91 23.01 1.84 -8.59
C GLU A 91 22.27 1.31 -9.81
N HIS A 92 20.93 1.27 -9.77
CA HIS A 92 20.11 0.82 -10.87
C HIS A 92 19.91 1.93 -11.92
N SER A 93 19.83 1.53 -13.19
CA SER A 93 19.35 2.41 -14.26
C SER A 93 17.87 2.77 -14.05
N LEU A 94 17.40 3.80 -14.74
CA LEU A 94 15.96 4.15 -14.74
C LEU A 94 15.09 2.94 -15.10
N LYS A 95 15.46 2.20 -16.18
CA LYS A 95 14.72 1.01 -16.63
C LYS A 95 14.62 -0.02 -15.50
N GLU A 96 15.72 -0.35 -14.86
CA GLU A 96 15.74 -1.30 -13.75
C GLU A 96 14.89 -0.81 -12.57
N ASN A 97 15.00 0.46 -12.18
CA ASN A 97 14.22 1.03 -11.09
C ASN A 97 12.71 1.07 -11.37
N ILE A 98 12.28 1.24 -12.61
CA ILE A 98 10.85 1.16 -12.96
C ILE A 98 10.39 -0.31 -12.96
N LEU A 99 11.18 -1.23 -13.52
CA LEU A 99 10.77 -2.64 -13.66
C LEU A 99 10.74 -3.38 -12.32
N VAL A 100 11.63 -3.07 -11.36
CA VAL A 100 11.60 -3.70 -10.02
C VAL A 100 10.35 -3.33 -9.20
N LEU A 101 9.64 -2.23 -9.53
CA LEU A 101 8.38 -1.90 -8.90
C LEU A 101 7.30 -2.96 -9.21
N PHE A 102 7.32 -3.53 -10.41
CA PHE A 102 6.42 -4.63 -10.76
C PHE A 102 6.83 -5.95 -10.11
N ASP A 103 8.14 -6.18 -9.87
CA ASP A 103 8.61 -7.33 -9.08
C ASP A 103 8.15 -7.22 -7.63
N ALA A 104 8.12 -6.00 -7.09
CA ALA A 104 7.49 -5.75 -5.78
C ALA A 104 6.00 -6.11 -5.79
N LEU A 105 5.25 -5.71 -6.82
CA LEU A 105 3.85 -6.07 -6.94
C LEU A 105 3.64 -7.58 -7.05
N ASP A 106 4.45 -8.30 -7.85
CA ASP A 106 4.37 -9.76 -7.96
C ASP A 106 4.60 -10.42 -6.60
N THR A 107 5.59 -9.95 -5.84
CA THR A 107 5.84 -10.41 -4.47
C THR A 107 4.61 -10.20 -3.59
N TRP A 108 4.02 -9.00 -3.62
CA TRP A 108 2.85 -8.65 -2.82
C TRP A 108 1.60 -9.44 -3.20
N PHE A 109 1.33 -9.63 -4.51
CA PHE A 109 0.18 -10.39 -4.98
C PHE A 109 0.21 -11.87 -4.54
N ASN A 110 1.41 -12.41 -4.27
CA ASN A 110 1.60 -13.77 -3.80
C ASN A 110 1.52 -13.93 -2.28
N GLU A 111 1.40 -12.84 -1.52
CA GLU A 111 1.15 -12.93 -0.08
C GLU A 111 -0.24 -13.52 0.22
N SER A 112 -0.32 -14.35 1.27
CA SER A 112 -1.57 -15.00 1.68
C SER A 112 -2.65 -14.03 2.16
N ASN A 113 -2.22 -12.85 2.64
CA ASN A 113 -3.08 -11.78 3.15
C ASN A 113 -3.37 -10.69 2.11
N PHE A 114 -3.00 -10.86 0.84
CA PHE A 114 -3.27 -9.90 -0.21
C PHE A 114 -4.78 -9.66 -0.41
N ARG A 115 -5.20 -8.40 -0.31
CA ARG A 115 -6.60 -7.96 -0.46
C ARG A 115 -6.71 -6.72 -1.35
N GLY A 116 -5.78 -6.54 -2.27
CA GLY A 116 -5.76 -5.37 -3.16
C GLY A 116 -5.35 -4.08 -2.45
N CYS A 117 -5.72 -2.96 -3.03
CA CYS A 117 -5.38 -1.64 -2.52
C CYS A 117 -6.33 -1.21 -1.39
N ALA A 118 -5.81 -1.07 -0.16
CA ALA A 118 -6.58 -0.62 1.01
C ALA A 118 -7.27 0.73 0.80
N PHE A 119 -6.68 1.63 0.01
CA PHE A 119 -7.21 2.97 -0.27
C PHE A 119 -8.38 2.92 -1.25
N ILE A 120 -8.30 2.08 -2.29
CA ILE A 120 -9.42 1.85 -3.21
C ILE A 120 -10.57 1.18 -2.45
N ASN A 121 -10.28 0.14 -1.67
CA ASN A 121 -11.29 -0.58 -0.89
C ASN A 121 -11.98 0.37 0.12
N GLY A 122 -11.21 1.11 0.93
CA GLY A 122 -11.75 2.06 1.89
C GLY A 122 -12.57 3.19 1.24
N SER A 123 -12.12 3.70 0.09
CA SER A 123 -12.86 4.70 -0.67
C SER A 123 -14.19 4.15 -1.20
N GLY A 124 -14.21 2.90 -1.68
CA GLY A 124 -15.43 2.24 -2.13
C GLY A 124 -16.40 1.93 -0.98
N GLU A 125 -15.89 1.59 0.21
CA GLU A 125 -16.72 1.25 1.37
C GLU A 125 -17.37 2.47 2.04
N ILE A 126 -16.58 3.51 2.30
CA ILE A 126 -17.00 4.62 3.16
C ILE A 126 -16.66 6.02 2.64
N GLY A 127 -16.00 6.13 1.49
CA GLY A 127 -15.52 7.42 0.97
C GLY A 127 -16.65 8.44 0.74
N GLU A 128 -17.83 7.99 0.29
CA GLU A 128 -18.99 8.87 0.08
C GLU A 128 -19.48 9.51 1.40
N THR A 129 -19.50 8.75 2.49
CA THR A 129 -19.95 9.20 3.81
C THR A 129 -18.84 9.81 4.67
N LYS A 130 -17.57 9.54 4.31
CA LYS A 130 -16.37 9.94 5.03
C LYS A 130 -15.36 10.57 4.07
N PRO A 131 -15.55 11.84 3.66
CA PRO A 131 -14.70 12.48 2.65
C PRO A 131 -13.19 12.46 2.94
N TYR A 132 -12.79 12.44 4.22
CA TYR A 132 -11.38 12.35 4.60
C TYR A 132 -10.70 11.06 4.06
N VAL A 133 -11.46 10.00 3.80
CA VAL A 133 -10.94 8.76 3.22
C VAL A 133 -10.52 8.98 1.77
N TYR A 134 -11.32 9.71 0.99
CA TYR A 134 -10.94 10.12 -0.37
C TYR A 134 -9.67 10.98 -0.36
N GLU A 135 -9.59 11.96 0.54
CA GLU A 135 -8.43 12.85 0.62
C GLU A 135 -7.14 12.08 0.93
N ILE A 136 -7.19 11.15 1.90
CA ILE A 136 -6.02 10.31 2.22
C ILE A 136 -5.69 9.37 1.06
N SER A 137 -6.70 8.79 0.40
CA SER A 137 -6.50 7.90 -0.73
C SER A 137 -5.89 8.64 -1.94
N LYS A 138 -6.38 9.84 -2.23
CA LYS A 138 -5.82 10.71 -3.25
C LYS A 138 -4.36 11.06 -2.95
N PHE A 139 -4.07 11.48 -1.71
CA PHE A 139 -2.72 11.78 -1.27
C PHE A 139 -1.77 10.58 -1.45
N HIS A 140 -2.22 9.38 -1.11
CA HIS A 140 -1.45 8.14 -1.35
C HIS A 140 -1.11 7.96 -2.83
N LYS A 141 -2.09 8.12 -3.73
CA LYS A 141 -1.87 7.97 -5.17
C LYS A 141 -0.96 9.05 -5.75
N GLU A 142 -1.11 10.28 -5.28
CA GLU A 142 -0.23 11.39 -5.65
C GLU A 142 1.21 11.15 -5.21
N ASN A 143 1.42 10.56 -4.03
CA ASN A 143 2.76 10.22 -3.56
C ASN A 143 3.41 9.13 -4.43
N ILE A 144 2.68 8.07 -4.80
CA ILE A 144 3.21 7.03 -5.70
C ILE A 144 3.56 7.65 -7.06
N TYR A 145 2.67 8.49 -7.60
CA TYR A 145 2.96 9.23 -8.83
C TYR A 145 4.25 10.05 -8.71
N ASN A 146 4.41 10.82 -7.63
CA ASN A 146 5.59 11.65 -7.40
C ASN A 146 6.87 10.82 -7.26
N ASP A 147 6.80 9.66 -6.58
CA ASP A 147 7.94 8.75 -6.46
C ASP A 147 8.40 8.26 -7.86
N ILE A 148 7.47 7.88 -8.73
CA ILE A 148 7.74 7.47 -10.13
C ILE A 148 8.24 8.67 -10.96
N TYR A 149 7.59 9.83 -10.83
CA TYR A 149 7.97 11.05 -11.56
C TYR A 149 9.39 11.46 -11.27
N ASN A 150 9.81 11.39 -10.00
CA ASN A 150 11.17 11.70 -9.58
C ASN A 150 12.23 10.78 -10.20
N LEU A 151 11.90 9.52 -10.51
CA LEU A 151 12.82 8.62 -11.24
C LEU A 151 13.05 9.08 -12.67
N PHE A 152 11.98 9.47 -13.38
CA PHE A 152 12.08 10.01 -14.74
C PHE A 152 12.79 11.39 -14.78
N GLU A 153 12.45 12.28 -13.85
CA GLU A 153 13.06 13.62 -13.73
C GLU A 153 14.57 13.53 -13.49
N LYS A 154 15.01 12.72 -12.52
CA LYS A 154 16.43 12.51 -12.22
C LYS A 154 17.21 11.98 -13.42
N SER A 155 16.55 11.29 -14.32
CA SER A 155 17.14 10.72 -15.53
C SER A 155 17.04 11.65 -16.75
N ASN A 156 16.52 12.89 -16.57
CA ASN A 156 16.32 13.89 -17.62
C ASN A 156 15.52 13.36 -18.83
N VAL A 157 14.52 12.50 -18.58
CA VAL A 157 13.71 11.91 -19.64
C VAL A 157 12.63 12.88 -20.10
N PRO A 158 12.51 13.14 -21.43
CA PRO A 158 11.41 13.96 -21.96
C PRO A 158 10.04 13.35 -21.65
N ASN A 159 9.04 14.20 -21.40
CA ASN A 159 7.67 13.77 -21.08
C ASN A 159 7.53 12.95 -19.78
N ALA A 160 8.38 13.19 -18.78
CA ALA A 160 8.36 12.51 -17.48
C ALA A 160 6.95 12.42 -16.87
N ASP A 161 6.15 13.51 -16.90
CA ASP A 161 4.76 13.54 -16.42
C ASP A 161 3.88 12.50 -17.10
N LYS A 162 3.91 12.45 -18.44
CA LYS A 162 3.10 11.49 -19.21
C LYS A 162 3.52 10.05 -18.93
N LEU A 163 4.82 9.78 -18.93
CA LEU A 163 5.37 8.44 -18.68
C LEU A 163 5.03 7.96 -17.27
N SER A 164 5.16 8.82 -16.28
CA SER A 164 4.81 8.50 -14.88
C SER A 164 3.34 8.13 -14.72
N LYS A 165 2.44 8.85 -15.40
CA LYS A 165 1.00 8.51 -15.43
C LYS A 165 0.74 7.17 -16.09
N GLN A 166 1.45 6.85 -17.18
CA GLN A 166 1.33 5.55 -17.85
C GLN A 166 1.79 4.40 -16.95
N ILE A 167 2.94 4.54 -16.28
CA ILE A 167 3.43 3.55 -15.32
C ILE A 167 2.46 3.39 -14.15
N LEU A 168 1.95 4.50 -13.59
CA LEU A 168 0.97 4.44 -12.51
C LEU A 168 -0.31 3.68 -12.93
N ILE A 169 -0.82 3.94 -14.13
CA ILE A 169 -2.00 3.23 -14.66
C ILE A 169 -1.74 1.72 -14.77
N LEU A 170 -0.55 1.30 -15.19
CA LEU A 170 -0.17 -0.11 -15.25
C LEU A 170 -0.11 -0.73 -13.85
N ILE A 171 0.47 -0.05 -12.88
CA ILE A 171 0.52 -0.47 -11.47
C ILE A 171 -0.90 -0.66 -10.92
N GLU A 172 -1.78 0.34 -11.08
CA GLU A 172 -3.16 0.29 -10.58
C GLU A 172 -3.97 -0.80 -11.27
N GLY A 173 -3.83 -0.94 -12.58
CA GLY A 173 -4.48 -2.02 -13.36
C GLY A 173 -4.03 -3.40 -12.92
N ALA A 174 -2.74 -3.61 -12.66
CA ALA A 174 -2.22 -4.88 -12.16
C ALA A 174 -2.79 -5.22 -10.79
N ILE A 175 -2.85 -4.25 -9.85
CA ILE A 175 -3.40 -4.44 -8.50
C ILE A 175 -4.88 -4.86 -8.56
N VAL A 176 -5.68 -4.15 -9.36
CA VAL A 176 -7.11 -4.44 -9.50
C VAL A 176 -7.33 -5.81 -10.14
N THR A 177 -6.59 -6.13 -11.20
CA THR A 177 -6.68 -7.42 -11.90
C THR A 177 -6.27 -8.59 -10.99
N ALA A 178 -5.18 -8.43 -10.24
CA ALA A 178 -4.77 -9.45 -9.26
C ALA A 178 -5.84 -9.70 -8.20
N TYR A 179 -6.47 -8.63 -7.71
CA TYR A 179 -7.45 -8.73 -6.63
C TYR A 179 -8.80 -9.27 -7.09
N LEU A 180 -9.38 -8.71 -8.17
CA LEU A 180 -10.73 -9.06 -8.61
C LEU A 180 -10.76 -10.38 -9.41
N ASN A 181 -9.79 -10.60 -10.28
CA ASN A 181 -9.76 -11.77 -11.14
C ASN A 181 -8.94 -12.93 -10.56
N GLY A 182 -8.20 -12.70 -9.45
CA GLY A 182 -7.27 -13.68 -8.89
C GLY A 182 -6.03 -13.92 -9.77
N ASP A 183 -5.82 -13.08 -10.80
CA ASP A 183 -4.70 -13.23 -11.73
C ASP A 183 -3.43 -12.57 -11.18
N LYS A 184 -2.69 -13.32 -10.39
CA LYS A 184 -1.44 -12.85 -9.77
C LYS A 184 -0.35 -12.52 -10.80
N LYS A 185 -0.45 -13.06 -12.04
CA LYS A 185 0.50 -12.76 -13.13
C LYS A 185 0.31 -11.36 -13.72
N SER A 186 -0.74 -10.63 -13.33
CA SER A 186 -1.00 -9.27 -13.82
C SER A 186 0.18 -8.31 -13.61
N ALA A 187 0.99 -8.51 -12.55
CA ALA A 187 2.22 -7.75 -12.36
C ALA A 187 3.24 -8.00 -13.48
N ILE A 188 3.38 -9.24 -13.93
CA ILE A 188 4.29 -9.64 -15.03
C ILE A 188 3.85 -8.99 -16.33
N TYR A 189 2.57 -9.08 -16.67
CA TYR A 189 2.03 -8.48 -17.92
C TYR A 189 2.17 -6.95 -17.93
N ALA A 190 1.96 -6.31 -16.75
CA ALA A 190 2.17 -4.88 -16.61
C ALA A 190 3.67 -4.50 -16.75
N LYS A 191 4.57 -5.34 -16.20
CA LYS A 191 6.02 -5.19 -16.34
C LYS A 191 6.45 -5.24 -17.80
N ASP A 192 5.99 -6.24 -18.55
CA ASP A 192 6.30 -6.39 -19.98
C ASP A 192 5.84 -5.16 -20.77
N THR A 193 4.65 -4.64 -20.45
CA THR A 193 4.14 -3.42 -21.09
C THR A 193 4.97 -2.17 -20.71
N ALA A 194 5.36 -2.07 -19.43
CA ALA A 194 6.24 -0.98 -18.98
C ALA A 194 7.61 -1.03 -19.68
N GLU A 195 8.17 -2.22 -19.91
CA GLU A 195 9.42 -2.42 -20.64
C GLU A 195 9.31 -1.88 -22.05
N LEU A 196 8.24 -2.20 -22.79
CA LEU A 196 7.99 -1.66 -24.14
C LEU A 196 7.90 -0.12 -24.15
N ILE A 197 7.26 0.48 -23.13
CA ILE A 197 7.21 1.95 -23.00
C ILE A 197 8.63 2.51 -22.83
N LEU A 198 9.44 1.90 -21.97
CA LEU A 198 10.80 2.35 -21.65
C LEU A 198 11.78 2.18 -22.84
N GLU A 199 11.62 1.14 -23.64
CA GLU A 199 12.41 0.92 -24.87
C GLU A 199 12.16 2.00 -25.91
N ASN A 200 10.93 2.46 -26.06
CA ASN A 200 10.57 3.53 -26.98
C ASN A 200 11.13 4.90 -26.61
N ILE A 201 11.55 5.11 -25.33
CA ILE A 201 12.21 6.36 -24.90
C ILE A 201 13.58 6.51 -25.58
N LYS A 202 14.33 5.40 -25.78
CA LYS A 202 15.68 5.41 -26.35
C LYS A 202 15.70 5.58 -27.88
N SER A 203 14.59 5.33 -28.56
CA SER A 203 14.49 5.41 -30.02
C SER A 203 14.33 6.85 -30.55
N ASN A 204 14.11 7.82 -29.65
CA ASN A 204 13.87 9.22 -30.01
C ASN A 204 15.06 10.15 -29.68
N ASN A 205 16.23 9.59 -29.29
CA ASN A 205 17.51 10.28 -29.10
C ASN A 205 18.53 9.78 -30.13
#